data_2933abcfc7347b4afa2bc8785ca05d7c
#
_entry.id   2933abcfc7347b4afa2bc8785ca05d7c
#
_cell.length_a   1.000
_cell.length_b   1.000
_cell.length_c   1.000
_cell.angle_alpha   90.00
_cell.angle_beta   90.00
_cell.angle_gamma   90.00
#
_symmetry.space_group_name_H-M   'P 1'
#
loop_
_entity.id
_entity.type
_entity.pdbx_description
1 polymer ?
#
loop_
_entity_poly.entity_id
_entity_poly.type
_entity_poly.pdbx_seq_one_letter_code
_entity_poly.pdbx_strand_id
1 'polypeptide(L)'
;MCQMSLADSSPRGGKKYELIPDQKIILAGTTLYRIQALKDFGNVKAGSLGGFVASERNLSQHGDCWVADDAQVYDQAVVSDDAQIYGRGRVYNHGRVGDRGQVLGNGQVFENGWVFKNGLVFDNAMVFGAAQVRDKGMVYADAQIFENARVVDDGQVCGHARLSGRTVVSGHEKVGDVVSHVPQRKPTPRRGGPRAPSPGGRRR
;
A
#
# COMPACT_ATOMS: atom_id res chain seq x y z
N MET A 1 -19.43 34.97 -39.03
CA MET A 1 -18.96 35.24 -37.65
C MET A 1 -18.46 33.95 -37.06
N CYS A 2 -17.15 33.73 -37.11
CA CYS A 2 -16.52 32.56 -36.49
C CYS A 2 -16.28 32.88 -35.00
N GLN A 3 -16.94 32.16 -34.13
CA GLN A 3 -16.59 32.15 -32.71
C GLN A 3 -15.31 31.32 -32.53
N MET A 4 -14.21 32.03 -32.28
CA MET A 4 -12.99 31.40 -31.79
C MET A 4 -13.25 30.95 -30.35
N SER A 5 -13.28 29.63 -30.16
CA SER A 5 -13.20 29.02 -28.83
C SER A 5 -11.90 29.45 -28.18
N LEU A 6 -11.99 30.16 -27.07
CA LEU A 6 -10.86 30.47 -26.20
C LEU A 6 -10.31 29.15 -25.65
N ALA A 7 -9.24 28.66 -26.28
CA ALA A 7 -8.46 27.59 -25.70
C ALA A 7 -7.90 28.08 -24.36
N ASP A 8 -8.26 27.40 -23.30
CA ASP A 8 -7.73 27.59 -21.95
C ASP A 8 -6.19 27.44 -22.00
N SER A 9 -5.51 28.58 -21.97
CA SER A 9 -4.05 28.67 -21.98
C SER A 9 -3.49 28.64 -20.55
N SER A 10 -3.95 27.67 -19.73
CA SER A 10 -3.21 27.34 -18.51
C SER A 10 -1.86 26.76 -18.91
N PRO A 11 -0.75 27.22 -18.31
CA PRO A 11 0.58 26.74 -18.70
C PRO A 11 0.67 25.23 -18.42
N ARG A 12 0.71 24.42 -19.48
CA ARG A 12 1.00 22.97 -19.42
C ARG A 12 2.44 22.68 -18.95
N GLY A 13 3.08 23.68 -18.37
CA GLY A 13 4.43 23.61 -17.86
C GLY A 13 4.49 22.80 -16.57
N GLY A 14 4.94 21.57 -16.67
CA GLY A 14 5.40 20.79 -15.52
C GLY A 14 4.62 19.53 -15.14
N LYS A 15 3.38 19.33 -15.56
CA LYS A 15 2.64 18.09 -15.24
C LYS A 15 3.30 16.85 -15.87
N LYS A 16 3.34 15.78 -15.10
CA LYS A 16 3.85 14.48 -15.54
C LYS A 16 2.80 13.73 -16.36
N TYR A 17 1.54 13.84 -15.97
CA TYR A 17 0.40 13.19 -16.60
C TYR A 17 -0.85 14.07 -16.50
N GLU A 18 -1.86 13.73 -17.28
CA GLU A 18 -3.20 14.29 -17.20
C GLU A 18 -4.26 13.20 -17.11
N LEU A 19 -5.46 13.58 -16.68
CA LEU A 19 -6.66 12.75 -16.70
C LEU A 19 -7.35 12.89 -18.05
N ILE A 20 -7.81 11.79 -18.65
CA ILE A 20 -8.57 11.81 -19.91
C ILE A 20 -10.07 11.77 -19.58
N PRO A 21 -10.82 12.87 -19.71
CA PRO A 21 -12.22 12.96 -19.28
C PRO A 21 -13.15 11.97 -19.99
N ASP A 22 -12.87 11.67 -21.26
CA ASP A 22 -13.69 10.79 -22.10
C ASP A 22 -13.41 9.29 -21.89
N GLN A 23 -12.28 8.97 -21.25
CA GLN A 23 -11.91 7.59 -20.91
C GLN A 23 -12.09 7.36 -19.41
N LYS A 24 -13.28 6.93 -19.02
CA LYS A 24 -13.65 6.77 -17.61
C LYS A 24 -14.39 5.46 -17.36
N ILE A 25 -14.28 4.98 -16.14
CA ILE A 25 -15.07 3.88 -15.60
C ILE A 25 -15.79 4.34 -14.33
N ILE A 26 -16.89 3.68 -13.99
CA ILE A 26 -17.60 3.92 -12.73
C ILE A 26 -17.47 2.68 -11.87
N LEU A 27 -16.89 2.85 -10.68
CA LEU A 27 -16.66 1.80 -9.71
C LEU A 27 -17.32 2.17 -8.38
N ALA A 28 -18.33 1.40 -7.96
CA ALA A 28 -19.06 1.65 -6.71
C ALA A 28 -19.51 3.12 -6.50
N GLY A 29 -19.95 3.78 -7.59
CA GLY A 29 -20.39 5.17 -7.57
C GLY A 29 -19.28 6.22 -7.70
N THR A 30 -18.00 5.82 -7.69
CA THR A 30 -16.87 6.71 -7.92
C THR A 30 -16.46 6.65 -9.40
N THR A 31 -16.29 7.82 -10.02
CA THR A 31 -15.76 7.91 -11.39
C THR A 31 -14.24 7.91 -11.36
N LEU A 32 -13.64 7.01 -12.13
CA LEU A 32 -12.19 6.91 -12.31
C LEU A 32 -11.86 7.29 -13.75
N TYR A 33 -10.83 8.08 -13.94
CA TYR A 33 -10.37 8.56 -15.23
C TYR A 33 -9.07 7.89 -15.63
N ARG A 34 -8.95 7.51 -16.87
CA ARG A 34 -7.70 7.03 -17.43
C ARG A 34 -6.67 8.15 -17.43
N ILE A 35 -5.42 7.82 -17.18
CA ILE A 35 -4.32 8.78 -17.21
C ILE A 35 -3.49 8.65 -18.49
N GLN A 36 -2.88 9.75 -18.93
CA GLN A 36 -1.92 9.78 -20.02
C GLN A 36 -0.67 10.55 -19.61
N ALA A 37 0.50 9.99 -19.90
CA ALA A 37 1.78 10.64 -19.67
C ALA A 37 1.97 11.84 -20.62
N LEU A 38 2.39 12.98 -20.11
CA LEU A 38 2.66 14.20 -20.86
C LEU A 38 4.14 14.37 -21.21
N LYS A 39 5.02 13.65 -20.53
CA LYS A 39 6.48 13.67 -20.72
C LYS A 39 7.08 12.31 -20.45
N ASP A 40 8.33 12.11 -20.86
CA ASP A 40 9.11 10.93 -20.48
C ASP A 40 9.51 10.98 -18.99
N PHE A 41 9.38 9.88 -18.28
CA PHE A 41 9.89 9.69 -16.92
C PHE A 41 10.02 8.18 -16.62
N GLY A 42 11.05 7.80 -15.86
CA GLY A 42 11.33 6.39 -15.61
C GLY A 42 11.30 5.56 -16.90
N ASN A 43 10.45 4.55 -16.95
CA ASN A 43 10.24 3.72 -18.14
C ASN A 43 9.00 4.11 -18.96
N VAL A 44 8.33 5.21 -18.59
CA VAL A 44 7.09 5.68 -19.23
C VAL A 44 7.42 6.73 -20.28
N LYS A 45 6.86 6.58 -21.47
CA LYS A 45 7.02 7.54 -22.59
C LYS A 45 5.85 8.51 -22.66
N ALA A 46 6.12 9.73 -23.09
CA ALA A 46 5.08 10.69 -23.41
C ALA A 46 4.03 10.09 -24.35
N GLY A 47 2.75 10.33 -24.06
CA GLY A 47 1.63 9.74 -24.79
C GLY A 47 1.20 8.35 -24.31
N SER A 48 1.99 7.67 -23.45
CA SER A 48 1.60 6.38 -22.90
C SER A 48 0.32 6.48 -22.06
N LEU A 49 -0.63 5.57 -22.29
CA LEU A 49 -1.82 5.45 -21.46
C LEU A 49 -1.47 4.66 -20.20
N GLY A 50 -1.95 5.16 -19.07
CA GLY A 50 -1.86 4.47 -17.79
C GLY A 50 -3.18 3.84 -17.37
N GLY A 51 -3.30 3.51 -16.10
CA GLY A 51 -4.50 2.98 -15.46
C GLY A 51 -5.54 4.06 -15.13
N PHE A 52 -6.29 3.86 -14.06
CA PHE A 52 -7.41 4.70 -13.68
C PHE A 52 -7.23 5.32 -12.30
N VAL A 53 -7.45 6.62 -12.18
CA VAL A 53 -7.42 7.33 -10.89
C VAL A 53 -8.70 8.17 -10.72
N ALA A 54 -9.16 8.34 -9.49
CA ALA A 54 -10.34 9.17 -9.24
C ALA A 54 -10.01 10.67 -9.34
N SER A 55 -8.80 11.06 -9.03
CA SER A 55 -8.35 12.46 -9.08
C SER A 55 -6.82 12.56 -9.12
N GLU A 56 -6.30 13.75 -9.42
CA GLU A 56 -4.85 14.00 -9.40
C GLU A 56 -4.22 13.82 -7.99
N ARG A 57 -5.00 13.79 -6.93
CA ARG A 57 -4.51 13.55 -5.56
C ARG A 57 -4.06 12.10 -5.35
N ASN A 58 -4.56 11.18 -6.15
CA ASN A 58 -4.28 9.76 -6.02
C ASN A 58 -2.90 9.36 -6.54
N LEU A 59 -2.33 10.13 -7.46
CA LEU A 59 -1.03 9.86 -8.07
C LEU A 59 -0.18 11.13 -8.07
N SER A 60 1.01 11.08 -7.50
CA SER A 60 1.92 12.22 -7.44
C SER A 60 2.38 12.66 -8.84
N GLN A 61 2.45 13.97 -9.05
CA GLN A 61 3.06 14.58 -10.24
C GLN A 61 4.61 14.58 -10.19
N HIS A 62 5.19 14.20 -9.03
CA HIS A 62 6.63 14.11 -8.80
C HIS A 62 7.11 12.67 -8.78
N GLY A 63 8.42 12.45 -8.99
CA GLY A 63 9.01 11.12 -9.05
C GLY A 63 8.56 10.29 -10.25
N ASP A 64 8.93 9.03 -10.28
CA ASP A 64 8.64 8.11 -11.39
C ASP A 64 7.43 7.20 -11.13
N CYS A 65 6.61 7.50 -10.09
CA CYS A 65 5.43 6.69 -9.79
C CYS A 65 4.45 6.63 -10.97
N TRP A 66 3.88 5.45 -11.18
CA TRP A 66 2.93 5.24 -12.26
C TRP A 66 1.85 4.21 -11.90
N VAL A 67 0.67 4.42 -12.46
CA VAL A 67 -0.44 3.47 -12.47
C VAL A 67 -0.60 3.01 -13.90
N ALA A 68 -0.42 1.73 -14.19
CA ALA A 68 -0.42 1.18 -15.54
C ALA A 68 -1.59 0.21 -15.78
N ASP A 69 -1.75 -0.23 -16.99
CA ASP A 69 -2.74 -1.23 -17.42
C ASP A 69 -4.18 -0.88 -17.00
N ASP A 70 -4.85 -1.76 -16.26
CA ASP A 70 -6.18 -1.57 -15.68
C ASP A 70 -6.15 -1.35 -14.17
N ALA A 71 -5.00 -1.00 -13.62
CA ALA A 71 -4.84 -0.70 -12.20
C ALA A 71 -5.66 0.53 -11.79
N GLN A 72 -6.12 0.55 -10.55
CA GLN A 72 -7.08 1.53 -10.05
C GLN A 72 -6.62 2.14 -8.73
N VAL A 73 -6.62 3.49 -8.66
CA VAL A 73 -6.33 4.22 -7.42
C VAL A 73 -7.45 5.23 -7.17
N TYR A 74 -8.13 5.12 -6.04
CA TYR A 74 -9.31 5.93 -5.78
C TYR A 74 -9.52 6.24 -4.29
N ASP A 75 -10.59 6.94 -3.95
CA ASP A 75 -10.86 7.49 -2.63
C ASP A 75 -9.71 8.44 -2.19
N GLN A 76 -9.18 8.23 -0.98
CA GLN A 76 -8.08 9.00 -0.42
C GLN A 76 -6.72 8.28 -0.54
N ALA A 77 -6.66 7.24 -1.37
CA ALA A 77 -5.42 6.50 -1.59
C ALA A 77 -4.38 7.36 -2.31
N VAL A 78 -3.11 7.12 -1.99
CA VAL A 78 -1.98 7.89 -2.53
C VAL A 78 -0.89 6.97 -3.05
N VAL A 79 -0.44 7.26 -4.28
CA VAL A 79 0.73 6.64 -4.91
C VAL A 79 1.76 7.74 -5.16
N SER A 80 2.96 7.60 -4.63
CA SER A 80 4.01 8.65 -4.68
C SER A 80 5.40 8.10 -4.96
N ASP A 81 6.35 9.02 -5.10
CA ASP A 81 7.78 8.74 -5.31
C ASP A 81 8.02 7.93 -6.60
N ASP A 82 8.56 6.72 -6.50
CA ASP A 82 8.82 5.83 -7.64
C ASP A 82 7.94 4.56 -7.61
N ALA A 83 6.83 4.61 -6.86
CA ALA A 83 5.93 3.47 -6.68
C ALA A 83 5.21 3.09 -7.97
N GLN A 84 4.97 1.79 -8.15
CA GLN A 84 4.40 1.27 -9.40
C GLN A 84 3.20 0.36 -9.12
N ILE A 85 2.09 0.62 -9.82
CA ILE A 85 0.89 -0.20 -9.74
C ILE A 85 0.60 -0.76 -11.13
N TYR A 86 0.57 -2.09 -11.28
CA TYR A 86 0.40 -2.77 -12.57
C TYR A 86 -0.76 -3.76 -12.58
N GLY A 87 -1.15 -4.18 -13.78
CA GLY A 87 -2.17 -5.19 -14.01
C GLY A 87 -3.54 -4.69 -13.58
N ARG A 88 -4.15 -5.34 -12.61
CA ARG A 88 -5.43 -4.95 -11.99
C ARG A 88 -5.27 -4.58 -10.53
N GLY A 89 -4.07 -4.17 -10.13
CA GLY A 89 -3.76 -3.74 -8.77
C GLY A 89 -4.68 -2.62 -8.31
N ARG A 90 -5.11 -2.65 -7.05
CA ARG A 90 -6.03 -1.65 -6.49
C ARG A 90 -5.45 -1.01 -5.24
N VAL A 91 -5.51 0.32 -5.19
CA VAL A 91 -5.18 1.08 -3.99
C VAL A 91 -6.35 2.01 -3.69
N TYR A 92 -6.99 1.86 -2.53
CA TYR A 92 -8.21 2.60 -2.23
C TYR A 92 -8.38 2.90 -0.74
N ASN A 93 -9.47 3.59 -0.37
CA ASN A 93 -9.66 4.17 0.95
C ASN A 93 -8.46 5.09 1.31
N HIS A 94 -7.67 4.76 2.32
CA HIS A 94 -6.47 5.49 2.73
C HIS A 94 -5.19 4.68 2.46
N GLY A 95 -5.25 3.69 1.56
CA GLY A 95 -4.10 2.89 1.16
C GLY A 95 -2.97 3.74 0.60
N ARG A 96 -1.72 3.39 0.91
CA ARG A 96 -0.55 4.15 0.47
C ARG A 96 0.49 3.24 -0.17
N VAL A 97 1.02 3.69 -1.30
CA VAL A 97 2.16 3.04 -1.95
C VAL A 97 3.18 4.13 -2.27
N GLY A 98 4.36 4.03 -1.70
CA GLY A 98 5.40 5.07 -1.82
C GLY A 98 6.80 4.50 -2.02
N ASP A 99 7.79 5.37 -2.12
CA ASP A 99 9.17 5.01 -2.46
C ASP A 99 9.21 4.15 -3.74
N ARG A 100 9.73 2.93 -3.67
CA ARG A 100 9.74 1.94 -4.77
C ARG A 100 8.82 0.74 -4.48
N GLY A 101 7.74 0.97 -3.71
CA GLY A 101 6.72 -0.03 -3.46
C GLY A 101 5.98 -0.43 -4.73
N GLN A 102 5.61 -1.70 -4.84
CA GLN A 102 4.94 -2.21 -6.02
C GLN A 102 3.69 -3.03 -5.67
N VAL A 103 2.63 -2.82 -6.46
CA VAL A 103 1.40 -3.62 -6.39
C VAL A 103 1.08 -4.14 -7.78
N LEU A 104 1.05 -5.46 -7.96
CA LEU A 104 0.93 -6.12 -9.25
C LEU A 104 -0.21 -7.14 -9.27
N GLY A 105 -0.57 -7.60 -10.46
CA GLY A 105 -1.64 -8.58 -10.63
C GLY A 105 -2.98 -8.04 -10.14
N ASN A 106 -3.63 -8.73 -9.22
CA ASN A 106 -4.86 -8.32 -8.54
C ASN A 106 -4.59 -7.87 -7.09
N GLY A 107 -3.35 -7.56 -6.72
CA GLY A 107 -2.95 -7.13 -5.37
C GLY A 107 -3.75 -5.93 -4.90
N GLN A 108 -4.10 -5.88 -3.63
CA GLN A 108 -4.91 -4.81 -3.07
C GLN A 108 -4.27 -4.20 -1.83
N VAL A 109 -4.28 -2.86 -1.77
CA VAL A 109 -3.84 -2.09 -0.61
C VAL A 109 -4.95 -1.12 -0.23
N PHE A 110 -5.52 -1.26 0.96
CA PHE A 110 -6.69 -0.45 1.34
C PHE A 110 -6.75 -0.16 2.85
N GLU A 111 -7.79 0.54 3.30
CA GLU A 111 -7.84 1.12 4.62
C GLU A 111 -6.60 1.99 4.88
N ASN A 112 -5.77 1.66 5.85
CA ASN A 112 -4.51 2.36 6.11
C ASN A 112 -3.29 1.48 5.77
N GLY A 113 -3.45 0.47 4.91
CA GLY A 113 -2.37 -0.39 4.44
C GLY A 113 -1.27 0.42 3.75
N TRP A 114 -0.01 0.06 4.01
CA TRP A 114 1.11 0.82 3.50
C TRP A 114 2.20 -0.09 2.91
N VAL A 115 2.50 0.13 1.63
CA VAL A 115 3.57 -0.55 0.89
C VAL A 115 4.61 0.49 0.50
N PHE A 116 5.86 0.33 0.93
CA PHE A 116 6.88 1.34 0.69
C PHE A 116 8.30 0.75 0.63
N LYS A 117 9.29 1.60 0.36
CA LYS A 117 10.64 1.18 0.00
C LYS A 117 10.62 0.23 -1.19
N ASN A 118 10.97 -1.04 -1.03
CA ASN A 118 10.90 -2.04 -2.10
C ASN A 118 9.87 -3.13 -1.76
N GLY A 119 8.86 -2.82 -0.93
CA GLY A 119 7.78 -3.76 -0.59
C GLY A 119 7.01 -4.19 -1.83
N LEU A 120 6.63 -5.45 -1.91
CA LEU A 120 5.98 -6.04 -3.07
C LEU A 120 4.69 -6.77 -2.68
N VAL A 121 3.58 -6.42 -3.34
CA VAL A 121 2.28 -7.07 -3.18
C VAL A 121 1.79 -7.52 -4.55
N PHE A 122 1.52 -8.82 -4.74
CA PHE A 122 1.15 -9.33 -6.07
C PHE A 122 0.19 -10.52 -6.00
N ASP A 123 -0.21 -11.02 -7.17
CA ASP A 123 -1.29 -11.98 -7.34
C ASP A 123 -2.61 -11.46 -6.74
N ASN A 124 -3.26 -12.15 -5.80
CA ASN A 124 -4.49 -11.74 -5.13
C ASN A 124 -4.26 -11.25 -3.70
N ALA A 125 -3.04 -10.95 -3.33
CA ALA A 125 -2.69 -10.59 -1.96
C ALA A 125 -3.35 -9.28 -1.51
N MET A 126 -3.67 -9.20 -0.22
CA MET A 126 -4.33 -8.04 0.39
C MET A 126 -3.54 -7.50 1.57
N VAL A 127 -3.36 -6.18 1.60
CA VAL A 127 -2.72 -5.44 2.70
C VAL A 127 -3.69 -4.36 3.17
N PHE A 128 -4.19 -4.47 4.40
CA PHE A 128 -5.22 -3.57 4.93
C PHE A 128 -5.10 -3.34 6.44
N GLY A 129 -6.05 -2.62 7.06
CA GLY A 129 -5.87 -2.16 8.43
C GLY A 129 -4.75 -1.13 8.50
N ALA A 130 -3.83 -1.29 9.43
CA ALA A 130 -2.59 -0.51 9.50
C ALA A 130 -1.35 -1.37 9.21
N ALA A 131 -1.53 -2.42 8.38
CA ALA A 131 -0.46 -3.34 8.01
C ALA A 131 0.59 -2.67 7.11
N GLN A 132 1.82 -3.14 7.19
CA GLN A 132 2.95 -2.58 6.45
C GLN A 132 3.74 -3.66 5.72
N VAL A 133 4.04 -3.40 4.45
CA VAL A 133 4.98 -4.19 3.65
C VAL A 133 6.10 -3.26 3.22
N ARG A 134 7.31 -3.51 3.64
CA ARG A 134 8.43 -2.60 3.39
C ARG A 134 9.77 -3.33 3.22
N ASP A 135 10.77 -2.52 2.91
CA ASP A 135 12.12 -2.98 2.60
C ASP A 135 12.09 -3.89 1.36
N LYS A 136 12.25 -5.18 1.47
CA LYS A 136 12.06 -6.15 0.37
C LYS A 136 10.99 -7.20 0.70
N GLY A 137 10.13 -6.88 1.69
CA GLY A 137 9.03 -7.77 2.10
C GLY A 137 8.09 -8.07 0.95
N MET A 138 7.66 -9.32 0.83
CA MET A 138 6.78 -9.79 -0.24
C MET A 138 5.51 -10.41 0.31
N VAL A 139 4.37 -10.04 -0.27
CA VAL A 139 3.06 -10.63 0.04
C VAL A 139 2.41 -11.06 -1.27
N TYR A 140 2.10 -12.34 -1.44
CA TYR A 140 1.63 -12.88 -2.71
C TYR A 140 0.69 -14.07 -2.59
N ALA A 141 0.21 -14.56 -3.73
CA ALA A 141 -0.88 -15.52 -3.84
C ALA A 141 -2.17 -14.94 -3.20
N ASP A 142 -2.85 -15.67 -2.31
CA ASP A 142 -4.07 -15.24 -1.64
C ASP A 142 -3.81 -14.75 -0.20
N ALA A 143 -2.58 -14.37 0.12
CA ALA A 143 -2.18 -13.95 1.47
C ALA A 143 -2.85 -12.64 1.90
N GLN A 144 -3.18 -12.54 3.19
CA GLN A 144 -3.81 -11.37 3.78
C GLN A 144 -3.00 -10.86 4.98
N ILE A 145 -2.64 -9.58 4.93
CA ILE A 145 -1.91 -8.91 6.00
C ILE A 145 -2.78 -7.76 6.51
N PHE A 146 -3.11 -7.76 7.78
CA PHE A 146 -4.05 -6.77 8.32
C PHE A 146 -3.76 -6.36 9.77
N GLU A 147 -4.56 -5.46 10.32
CA GLU A 147 -4.32 -4.81 11.62
C GLU A 147 -2.96 -4.09 11.63
N ASN A 148 -2.04 -4.46 12.51
CA ASN A 148 -0.71 -3.85 12.63
C ASN A 148 0.41 -4.83 12.23
N ALA A 149 0.09 -5.87 11.46
CA ALA A 149 1.09 -6.85 11.01
C ALA A 149 2.09 -6.21 10.04
N ARG A 150 3.31 -6.72 10.03
CA ARG A 150 4.39 -6.17 9.21
C ARG A 150 5.15 -7.28 8.50
N VAL A 151 5.45 -7.02 7.23
CA VAL A 151 6.37 -7.85 6.44
C VAL A 151 7.55 -6.96 6.03
N VAL A 152 8.73 -7.29 6.52
CA VAL A 152 9.91 -6.41 6.44
C VAL A 152 11.15 -7.18 6.00
N ASP A 153 12.20 -6.46 5.64
CA ASP A 153 13.45 -7.02 5.15
C ASP A 153 13.18 -7.95 3.93
N ASP A 154 13.64 -9.20 3.95
CA ASP A 154 13.37 -10.19 2.90
C ASP A 154 12.24 -11.18 3.29
N GLY A 155 11.39 -10.81 4.27
CA GLY A 155 10.28 -11.64 4.74
C GLY A 155 9.24 -11.89 3.67
N GLN A 156 8.66 -13.08 3.62
CA GLN A 156 7.69 -13.48 2.61
C GLN A 156 6.43 -14.05 3.23
N VAL A 157 5.27 -13.64 2.72
CA VAL A 157 3.98 -14.20 3.11
C VAL A 157 3.21 -14.61 1.87
N CYS A 158 2.79 -15.87 1.80
CA CYS A 158 2.21 -16.45 0.58
C CYS A 158 1.11 -17.49 0.89
N GLY A 159 0.58 -18.11 -0.17
CA GLY A 159 -0.51 -19.08 -0.06
C GLY A 159 -1.77 -18.40 0.48
N HIS A 160 -2.50 -19.05 1.36
CA HIS A 160 -3.68 -18.51 2.05
C HIS A 160 -3.36 -17.97 3.44
N ALA A 161 -2.09 -17.64 3.71
CA ALA A 161 -1.65 -17.17 5.02
C ALA A 161 -2.36 -15.87 5.43
N ARG A 162 -2.73 -15.78 6.70
CA ARG A 162 -3.37 -14.59 7.27
C ARG A 162 -2.56 -14.10 8.47
N LEU A 163 -1.96 -12.93 8.33
CA LEU A 163 -1.20 -12.28 9.40
C LEU A 163 -1.97 -11.12 9.97
N SER A 164 -2.11 -11.09 11.30
CA SER A 164 -2.85 -10.05 12.01
C SER A 164 -2.13 -9.63 13.31
N GLY A 165 -2.72 -8.73 14.04
CA GLY A 165 -2.19 -8.24 15.30
C GLY A 165 -0.92 -7.44 15.11
N ARG A 166 0.09 -7.77 15.88
CA ARG A 166 1.43 -7.15 15.80
C ARG A 166 2.48 -8.13 15.28
N THR A 167 2.05 -9.11 14.49
CA THR A 167 2.96 -10.11 13.89
C THR A 167 3.96 -9.42 12.97
N VAL A 168 5.21 -9.82 13.06
CA VAL A 168 6.29 -9.35 12.19
C VAL A 168 6.92 -10.56 11.50
N VAL A 169 6.95 -10.55 10.19
CA VAL A 169 7.71 -11.51 9.35
C VAL A 169 8.91 -10.75 8.82
N SER A 170 10.11 -11.21 9.12
CA SER A 170 11.37 -10.48 8.82
C SER A 170 12.51 -11.42 8.42
N GLY A 171 13.59 -10.82 7.96
CA GLY A 171 14.74 -11.58 7.48
C GLY A 171 14.36 -12.46 6.30
N HIS A 172 14.74 -13.72 6.31
CA HIS A 172 14.42 -14.69 5.24
C HIS A 172 13.24 -15.61 5.61
N GLU A 173 12.43 -15.18 6.59
CA GLU A 173 11.27 -15.97 7.03
C GLU A 173 10.22 -16.03 5.92
N LYS A 174 9.71 -17.22 5.66
CA LYS A 174 8.61 -17.46 4.73
C LYS A 174 7.44 -18.09 5.46
N VAL A 175 6.30 -17.40 5.46
CA VAL A 175 5.04 -17.87 6.00
C VAL A 175 4.12 -18.26 4.84
N GLY A 176 3.78 -19.54 4.74
CA GLY A 176 2.85 -20.10 3.76
C GLY A 176 1.46 -20.36 4.36
N ASP A 177 0.81 -21.45 3.94
CA ASP A 177 -0.57 -21.83 4.29
C ASP A 177 -0.83 -22.13 5.79
N VAL A 178 0.03 -21.71 6.67
CA VAL A 178 -0.13 -21.81 8.11
C VAL A 178 -0.97 -20.63 8.60
N VAL A 179 -2.11 -20.91 9.17
CA VAL A 179 -2.87 -19.94 9.97
C VAL A 179 -2.06 -19.66 11.23
N SER A 180 -1.17 -18.68 11.17
CA SER A 180 -0.37 -18.25 12.31
C SER A 180 -1.27 -17.47 13.27
N HIS A 181 -1.96 -18.21 14.13
CA HIS A 181 -2.43 -17.65 15.38
C HIS A 181 -1.18 -17.44 16.25
N VAL A 182 -0.68 -16.23 16.35
CA VAL A 182 0.39 -15.92 17.30
C VAL A 182 -0.13 -16.22 18.69
N PRO A 183 0.45 -17.16 19.43
CA PRO A 183 0.10 -17.34 20.83
C PRO A 183 0.40 -16.01 21.53
N GLN A 184 -0.60 -15.42 22.15
CA GLN A 184 -0.40 -14.33 23.10
C GLN A 184 0.70 -14.76 24.06
N ARG A 185 1.85 -14.08 24.09
CA ARG A 185 2.86 -14.31 25.11
C ARG A 185 2.16 -14.23 26.45
N LYS A 186 2.05 -15.34 27.14
CA LYS A 186 1.60 -15.36 28.54
C LYS A 186 2.43 -14.33 29.29
N PRO A 187 1.80 -13.42 30.04
CA PRO A 187 2.55 -12.47 30.85
C PRO A 187 3.49 -13.27 31.74
N THR A 188 4.78 -13.03 31.64
CA THR A 188 5.78 -13.59 32.55
C THR A 188 5.37 -13.22 33.97
N PRO A 189 5.21 -14.19 34.90
CA PRO A 189 4.90 -13.86 36.27
C PRO A 189 6.00 -12.93 36.79
N ARG A 190 5.62 -11.76 37.30
CA ARG A 190 6.52 -10.84 37.95
C ARG A 190 7.26 -11.62 39.04
N ARG A 191 8.58 -11.77 38.90
CA ARG A 191 9.43 -12.24 39.98
C ARG A 191 9.10 -11.41 41.22
N GLY A 192 8.61 -12.10 42.28
CA GLY A 192 8.30 -11.46 43.54
C GLY A 192 9.47 -10.62 44.01
N GLY A 193 9.22 -9.36 44.27
CA GLY A 193 10.16 -8.50 44.96
C GLY A 193 10.47 -9.02 46.34
N PRO A 194 11.62 -8.62 46.94
CA PRO A 194 12.02 -9.12 48.22
C PRO A 194 10.98 -8.83 49.29
N ARG A 195 10.63 -9.86 50.05
CA ARG A 195 9.67 -9.86 51.16
C ARG A 195 10.17 -8.89 52.22
N ALA A 196 9.39 -7.88 52.57
CA ALA A 196 9.65 -7.01 53.67
C ALA A 196 9.83 -7.76 54.98
N PRO A 197 10.78 -7.40 55.83
CA PRO A 197 10.94 -8.04 57.14
C PRO A 197 9.76 -7.77 58.07
N SER A 198 9.27 -8.81 58.73
CA SER A 198 8.20 -8.75 59.73
C SER A 198 8.62 -7.91 60.93
N PRO A 199 7.75 -7.08 61.50
CA PRO A 199 8.09 -6.34 62.70
C PRO A 199 8.14 -7.30 63.91
N GLY A 200 9.31 -7.27 64.58
CA GLY A 200 9.58 -8.11 65.76
C GLY A 200 8.60 -7.80 66.91
N GLY A 201 7.97 -8.89 67.39
CA GLY A 201 7.18 -8.86 68.60
C GLY A 201 8.04 -8.63 69.84
N ARG A 202 7.82 -7.55 70.54
CA ARG A 202 8.32 -7.35 71.89
C ARG A 202 7.54 -8.26 72.85
N ARG A 203 8.22 -9.19 73.48
CA ARG A 203 7.74 -9.84 74.70
C ARG A 203 8.15 -9.00 75.90
N ARG A 204 7.19 -8.81 76.73
CA ARG A 204 7.40 -8.72 78.14
C ARG A 204 7.17 -10.04 78.75
#